data_5cfb3ea8ed764bc3741889a23e922dd7
#
_entry.id   5cfb3ea8ed764bc3741889a23e922dd7
#
_cell.length_a   1.000
_cell.length_b   1.000
_cell.length_c   1.000
_cell.angle_alpha   90.00
_cell.angle_beta   90.00
_cell.angle_gamma   90.00
#
_symmetry.space_group_name_H-M   'P 1'
#
loop_
_entity.id
_entity.type
_entity.pdbx_description
1 polymer ?
#
loop_
_entity_poly.entity_id
_entity_poly.type
_entity_poly.pdbx_seq_one_letter_code
_entity_poly.pdbx_strand_id
1 'polypeptide(L)'
;MDYSEIDTWKTKYLKQEMEIFNLKPRRSRSDMINSIMEAKNASYIRGDQLGDAGKDAVTYKVNKKFALKQYKPNKSSSVIMKEANLQRRLAIVKACPNVIDVDVDRKYILMDRLDKHLFDINSDKTVSIDHQKQLVKLYDRMDSVGIFHGDANPLNYMTKGKKLYVIDFGMSKEITPTLTRKLGTDTPNRHIMTLGMILKMKAMGFTSSSYKYLVTVIPIEQRESLGL
;
A
#
# COMPACT_ATOMS: atom_id res chain seq x y z
N MET A 1 -7.58 -15.06 21.50
CA MET A 1 -8.05 -16.46 21.40
C MET A 1 -6.85 -17.38 21.47
N ASP A 2 -7.01 -18.56 22.08
CA ASP A 2 -5.96 -19.57 22.08
C ASP A 2 -6.02 -20.41 20.80
N TYR A 3 -5.03 -20.25 19.94
CA TYR A 3 -4.96 -20.93 18.64
C TYR A 3 -4.52 -22.39 18.77
N SER A 4 -4.04 -22.86 19.91
CA SER A 4 -3.74 -24.28 20.15
C SER A 4 -4.99 -25.15 20.09
N GLU A 5 -6.17 -24.56 20.32
CA GLU A 5 -7.46 -25.23 20.30
C GLU A 5 -8.31 -24.91 19.06
N ILE A 6 -7.71 -24.35 18.00
CA ILE A 6 -8.43 -23.88 16.81
C ILE A 6 -9.28 -24.98 16.17
N ASP A 7 -8.88 -26.24 16.29
CA ASP A 7 -9.62 -27.40 15.80
C ASP A 7 -10.95 -27.61 16.53
N THR A 8 -11.13 -27.06 17.72
CA THR A 8 -12.37 -27.14 18.50
C THR A 8 -13.34 -25.98 18.20
N TRP A 9 -12.88 -24.92 17.54
CA TRP A 9 -13.68 -23.72 17.33
C TRP A 9 -14.89 -23.99 16.44
N LYS A 10 -16.05 -23.38 16.78
CA LYS A 10 -17.23 -23.43 15.91
C LYS A 10 -16.94 -22.71 14.59
N THR A 11 -17.51 -23.19 13.50
CA THR A 11 -17.30 -22.63 12.14
C THR A 11 -17.56 -21.11 12.07
N LYS A 12 -18.51 -20.58 12.87
CA LYS A 12 -18.76 -19.15 12.94
C LYS A 12 -17.53 -18.34 13.43
N TYR A 13 -16.79 -18.89 14.39
CA TYR A 13 -15.57 -18.25 14.91
C TYR A 13 -14.42 -18.32 13.92
N LEU A 14 -14.29 -19.44 13.20
CA LEU A 14 -13.31 -19.55 12.11
C LEU A 14 -13.57 -18.51 11.00
N LYS A 15 -14.85 -18.30 10.63
CA LYS A 15 -15.22 -17.27 9.65
C LYS A 15 -14.88 -15.87 10.14
N GLN A 16 -15.20 -15.56 11.41
CA GLN A 16 -14.83 -14.28 12.02
C GLN A 16 -13.32 -14.05 12.03
N GLU A 17 -12.54 -15.08 12.36
CA GLU A 17 -11.08 -14.98 12.38
C GLU A 17 -10.51 -14.82 10.97
N MET A 18 -11.10 -15.47 9.97
CA MET A 18 -10.72 -15.24 8.56
C MET A 18 -11.00 -13.79 8.13
N GLU A 19 -12.09 -13.18 8.61
CA GLU A 19 -12.37 -11.76 8.36
C GLU A 19 -11.35 -10.85 9.03
N ILE A 20 -11.00 -11.13 10.31
CA ILE A 20 -9.98 -10.39 11.06
C ILE A 20 -8.64 -10.40 10.32
N PHE A 21 -8.23 -11.57 9.81
CA PHE A 21 -7.01 -11.70 9.00
C PHE A 21 -7.20 -11.32 7.51
N ASN A 22 -8.36 -10.80 7.14
CA ASN A 22 -8.69 -10.45 5.76
C ASN A 22 -8.37 -11.57 4.75
N LEU A 23 -8.66 -12.81 5.13
CA LEU A 23 -8.43 -14.00 4.32
C LEU A 23 -9.63 -14.25 3.39
N LYS A 24 -9.36 -14.80 2.21
CA LYS A 24 -10.42 -15.18 1.29
C LYS A 24 -11.31 -16.27 1.91
N PRO A 25 -12.63 -16.19 1.77
CA PRO A 25 -13.55 -17.23 2.24
C PRO A 25 -13.13 -18.62 1.74
N ARG A 26 -13.27 -19.63 2.60
CA ARG A 26 -13.01 -21.04 2.31
C ARG A 26 -14.27 -21.86 2.51
N ARG A 27 -14.42 -22.92 1.72
CA ARG A 27 -15.60 -23.80 1.79
C ARG A 27 -15.45 -24.84 2.90
N SER A 28 -14.28 -25.46 2.99
CA SER A 28 -14.04 -26.49 4.00
C SER A 28 -13.56 -25.89 5.32
N ARG A 29 -13.93 -26.55 6.43
CA ARG A 29 -13.45 -26.21 7.76
C ARG A 29 -11.92 -26.33 7.87
N SER A 30 -11.36 -27.39 7.33
CA SER A 30 -9.93 -27.65 7.29
C SER A 30 -9.17 -26.52 6.59
N ASP A 31 -9.68 -26.05 5.42
CA ASP A 31 -9.05 -24.95 4.70
C ASP A 31 -9.11 -23.62 5.47
N MET A 32 -10.18 -23.39 6.25
CA MET A 32 -10.28 -22.22 7.13
C MET A 32 -9.18 -22.26 8.19
N ILE A 33 -9.06 -23.37 8.90
CA ILE A 33 -8.06 -23.58 9.95
C ILE A 33 -6.64 -23.39 9.37
N ASN A 34 -6.33 -24.09 8.28
CA ASN A 34 -5.03 -24.01 7.64
C ASN A 34 -4.69 -22.57 7.21
N SER A 35 -5.65 -21.85 6.65
CA SER A 35 -5.45 -20.47 6.22
C SER A 35 -5.20 -19.52 7.40
N ILE A 36 -5.93 -19.68 8.51
CA ILE A 36 -5.75 -18.91 9.74
C ILE A 36 -4.38 -19.20 10.35
N MET A 37 -4.03 -20.49 10.50
CA MET A 37 -2.75 -20.89 11.07
C MET A 37 -1.56 -20.45 10.20
N GLU A 38 -1.70 -20.53 8.87
CA GLU A 38 -0.68 -20.00 7.96
C GLU A 38 -0.46 -18.50 8.18
N ALA A 39 -1.54 -17.71 8.26
CA ALA A 39 -1.44 -16.27 8.51
C ALA A 39 -0.86 -15.97 9.91
N LYS A 40 -1.31 -16.68 10.93
CA LYS A 40 -0.81 -16.53 12.31
C LYS A 40 0.66 -16.87 12.43
N ASN A 41 1.08 -18.00 11.89
CA ASN A 41 2.48 -18.43 11.93
C ASN A 41 3.39 -17.54 11.07
N ALA A 42 2.87 -17.03 9.94
CA ALA A 42 3.60 -16.10 9.08
C ALA A 42 4.09 -14.85 9.84
N SER A 43 3.35 -14.38 10.84
CA SER A 43 3.73 -13.20 11.64
C SER A 43 5.03 -13.37 12.44
N TYR A 44 5.51 -14.59 12.63
CA TYR A 44 6.75 -14.91 13.34
C TYR A 44 7.96 -15.13 12.41
N ILE A 45 7.73 -15.23 11.10
CA ILE A 45 8.77 -15.55 10.12
C ILE A 45 9.36 -14.25 9.58
N ARG A 46 10.68 -14.16 9.58
CA ARG A 46 11.45 -13.12 8.90
C ARG A 46 12.44 -13.80 7.97
N GLY A 47 12.07 -13.83 6.69
CA GLY A 47 12.97 -14.29 5.63
C GLY A 47 13.84 -13.14 5.11
N ASP A 48 14.13 -13.15 3.80
CA ASP A 48 14.96 -12.13 3.16
C ASP A 48 14.35 -10.74 3.30
N GLN A 49 15.18 -9.73 3.51
CA GLN A 49 14.77 -8.34 3.46
C GLN A 49 14.30 -7.98 2.05
N LEU A 50 13.21 -7.25 1.95
CA LEU A 50 12.65 -6.74 0.70
C LEU A 50 12.99 -5.25 0.56
N GLY A 51 13.82 -4.92 -0.42
CA GLY A 51 14.29 -3.55 -0.65
C GLY A 51 15.23 -3.04 0.45
N ASP A 52 15.46 -1.73 0.45
CA ASP A 52 16.32 -1.09 1.44
C ASP A 52 15.60 -0.88 2.78
N ALA A 53 16.40 -0.82 3.86
CA ALA A 53 15.86 -0.48 5.16
C ALA A 53 15.37 0.98 5.16
N GLY A 54 14.07 1.16 5.39
CA GLY A 54 13.49 2.49 5.51
C GLY A 54 13.88 3.21 6.81
N LYS A 55 13.55 4.50 6.86
CA LYS A 55 13.79 5.33 8.07
C LYS A 55 13.13 4.72 9.31
N ASP A 56 11.90 4.25 9.19
CA ASP A 56 11.04 3.84 10.30
C ASP A 56 10.81 2.33 10.41
N ALA A 57 11.04 1.58 9.33
CA ALA A 57 10.74 0.16 9.26
C ALA A 57 11.62 -0.58 8.23
N VAL A 58 11.66 -1.91 8.36
CA VAL A 58 12.25 -2.83 7.39
C VAL A 58 11.17 -3.80 6.96
N THR A 59 11.10 -4.11 5.67
CA THR A 59 10.14 -5.09 5.16
C THR A 59 10.84 -6.41 4.86
N TYR A 60 10.25 -7.52 5.31
CA TYR A 60 10.76 -8.87 5.11
C TYR A 60 9.81 -9.70 4.27
N LYS A 61 10.36 -10.55 3.43
CA LYS A 61 9.63 -11.64 2.80
C LYS A 61 9.32 -12.69 3.87
N VAL A 62 8.05 -13.03 4.02
CA VAL A 62 7.63 -14.13 4.89
C VAL A 62 7.52 -15.43 4.06
N ASN A 63 6.77 -15.36 2.97
CA ASN A 63 6.61 -16.47 2.03
C ASN A 63 6.15 -15.93 0.66
N LYS A 64 5.60 -16.79 -0.20
CA LYS A 64 5.07 -16.38 -1.52
C LYS A 64 3.85 -15.46 -1.43
N LYS A 65 3.11 -15.48 -0.30
CA LYS A 65 1.85 -14.74 -0.12
C LYS A 65 2.01 -13.47 0.70
N PHE A 66 2.91 -13.47 1.70
CA PHE A 66 2.98 -12.45 2.74
C PHE A 66 4.32 -11.74 2.80
N ALA A 67 4.25 -10.47 3.18
CA ALA A 67 5.37 -9.63 3.58
C ALA A 67 5.10 -9.05 4.97
N LEU A 68 6.16 -8.85 5.76
CA LEU A 68 6.12 -8.30 7.11
C LEU A 68 6.87 -6.97 7.15
N LYS A 69 6.16 -5.87 7.44
CA LYS A 69 6.77 -4.56 7.74
C LYS A 69 7.05 -4.50 9.24
N GLN A 70 8.32 -4.63 9.62
CA GLN A 70 8.80 -4.54 10.99
C GLN A 70 9.24 -3.12 11.28
N TYR A 71 8.61 -2.46 12.24
CA TYR A 71 8.99 -1.12 12.68
C TYR A 71 10.15 -1.15 13.66
N LYS A 72 10.93 -0.05 13.67
CA LYS A 72 12.01 0.16 14.64
C LYS A 72 11.45 0.33 16.07
N PRO A 73 12.22 0.00 17.11
CA PRO A 73 11.74 0.03 18.50
C PRO A 73 11.19 1.38 18.97
N ASN A 74 11.69 2.48 18.42
CA ASN A 74 11.26 3.84 18.78
C ASN A 74 9.93 4.27 18.12
N LYS A 75 9.36 3.47 17.20
CA LYS A 75 8.07 3.82 16.57
C LYS A 75 6.93 3.55 17.56
N SER A 76 6.06 4.54 17.77
CA SER A 76 4.94 4.40 18.72
C SER A 76 3.84 3.48 18.16
N SER A 77 3.18 2.76 19.07
CA SER A 77 2.05 1.86 18.74
C SER A 77 0.90 2.59 18.06
N SER A 78 0.63 3.84 18.46
CA SER A 78 -0.42 4.67 17.84
C SER A 78 -0.15 4.99 16.37
N VAL A 79 1.12 5.24 16.01
CA VAL A 79 1.51 5.50 14.61
C VAL A 79 1.38 4.24 13.77
N ILE A 80 1.81 3.09 14.30
CA ILE A 80 1.67 1.79 13.60
C ILE A 80 0.19 1.47 13.36
N MET A 81 -0.66 1.62 14.38
CA MET A 81 -2.09 1.36 14.27
C MET A 81 -2.76 2.34 13.30
N LYS A 82 -2.40 3.64 13.32
CA LYS A 82 -2.90 4.62 12.36
C LYS A 82 -2.55 4.22 10.93
N GLU A 83 -1.31 3.86 10.67
CA GLU A 83 -0.86 3.43 9.34
C GLU A 83 -1.63 2.19 8.87
N ALA A 84 -1.76 1.17 9.73
CA ALA A 84 -2.52 -0.04 9.43
C ALA A 84 -4.00 0.25 9.12
N ASN A 85 -4.63 1.15 9.86
CA ASN A 85 -6.03 1.52 9.65
C ASN A 85 -6.24 2.27 8.32
N LEU A 86 -5.34 3.19 7.96
CA LEU A 86 -5.37 3.86 6.66
C LEU A 86 -5.20 2.84 5.52
N GLN A 87 -4.24 1.91 5.67
CA GLN A 87 -4.02 0.83 4.70
C GLN A 87 -5.25 -0.08 4.58
N ARG A 88 -5.90 -0.48 5.68
CA ARG A 88 -7.14 -1.29 5.64
C ARG A 88 -8.25 -0.60 4.85
N ARG A 89 -8.47 0.69 5.06
CA ARG A 89 -9.47 1.47 4.29
C ARG A 89 -9.14 1.50 2.80
N LEU A 90 -7.88 1.71 2.44
CA LEU A 90 -7.41 1.73 1.06
C LEU A 90 -7.47 0.34 0.40
N ALA A 91 -7.30 -0.73 1.16
CA ALA A 91 -7.41 -2.10 0.67
C ALA A 91 -8.83 -2.44 0.19
N ILE A 92 -9.88 -1.86 0.81
CA ILE A 92 -11.28 -2.02 0.39
C ILE A 92 -11.46 -1.60 -1.07
N VAL A 93 -10.84 -0.49 -1.47
CA VAL A 93 -10.87 0.03 -2.85
C VAL A 93 -9.75 -0.54 -3.72
N LYS A 94 -9.03 -1.56 -3.23
CA LYS A 94 -7.93 -2.25 -3.94
C LYS A 94 -6.81 -1.29 -4.36
N ALA A 95 -6.53 -0.30 -3.55
CA ALA A 95 -5.46 0.66 -3.80
C ALA A 95 -4.10 0.19 -3.24
N CYS A 96 -4.10 -0.67 -2.23
CA CYS A 96 -2.90 -1.16 -1.55
C CYS A 96 -3.03 -2.64 -1.18
N PRO A 97 -1.94 -3.31 -0.73
CA PRO A 97 -2.00 -4.68 -0.22
C PRO A 97 -2.89 -4.77 1.02
N ASN A 98 -3.61 -5.90 1.16
CA ASN A 98 -4.42 -6.16 2.35
C ASN A 98 -3.53 -6.27 3.59
N VAL A 99 -3.98 -5.68 4.69
CA VAL A 99 -3.42 -5.93 6.02
C VAL A 99 -4.00 -7.26 6.53
N ILE A 100 -3.14 -8.20 6.85
CA ILE A 100 -3.49 -9.54 7.34
C ILE A 100 -3.50 -9.53 8.87
N ASP A 101 -2.43 -9.00 9.49
CA ASP A 101 -2.30 -8.91 10.93
C ASP A 101 -1.53 -7.65 11.33
N VAL A 102 -1.76 -7.17 12.55
CA VAL A 102 -1.05 -6.04 13.16
C VAL A 102 -0.76 -6.37 14.62
N ASP A 103 0.49 -6.26 14.99
CA ASP A 103 0.90 -6.39 16.37
C ASP A 103 1.71 -5.14 16.76
N VAL A 104 1.12 -4.29 17.61
CA VAL A 104 1.73 -3.04 18.03
C VAL A 104 2.80 -3.21 19.10
N ASP A 105 2.75 -4.31 19.85
CA ASP A 105 3.74 -4.63 20.90
C ASP A 105 5.01 -5.18 20.24
N ARG A 106 4.86 -6.07 19.27
CA ARG A 106 5.95 -6.57 18.41
C ARG A 106 6.30 -5.63 17.26
N LYS A 107 5.54 -4.56 17.09
CA LYS A 107 5.78 -3.48 16.12
C LYS A 107 5.84 -3.96 14.66
N TYR A 108 4.82 -4.70 14.20
CA TYR A 108 4.75 -5.11 12.80
C TYR A 108 3.37 -4.96 12.18
N ILE A 109 3.37 -4.90 10.85
CA ILE A 109 2.20 -5.12 9.99
C ILE A 109 2.52 -6.28 9.07
N LEU A 110 1.72 -7.35 9.12
CA LEU A 110 1.72 -8.44 8.15
C LEU A 110 0.73 -8.10 7.04
N MET A 111 1.14 -8.22 5.79
CA MET A 111 0.33 -7.83 4.63
C MET A 111 0.52 -8.76 3.45
N ASP A 112 -0.36 -8.67 2.44
CA ASP A 112 -0.17 -9.32 1.15
C ASP A 112 1.18 -8.90 0.54
N ARG A 113 1.95 -9.88 0.07
CA ARG A 113 3.17 -9.61 -0.67
C ARG A 113 2.84 -9.17 -2.09
N LEU A 114 3.51 -8.12 -2.54
CA LEU A 114 3.55 -7.65 -3.91
C LEU A 114 4.76 -8.22 -4.65
N ASP A 115 4.80 -8.07 -5.98
CA ASP A 115 5.81 -8.74 -6.81
C ASP A 115 7.05 -7.87 -6.98
N LYS A 116 6.91 -6.69 -7.61
CA LYS A 116 8.03 -5.83 -8.03
C LYS A 116 7.67 -4.36 -7.88
N HIS A 117 8.67 -3.52 -7.66
CA HIS A 117 8.49 -2.08 -7.80
C HIS A 117 8.20 -1.71 -9.26
N LEU A 118 7.32 -0.74 -9.47
CA LEU A 118 6.97 -0.27 -10.81
C LEU A 118 8.20 0.20 -11.60
N PHE A 119 9.17 0.77 -10.90
CA PHE A 119 10.37 1.40 -11.47
C PHE A 119 11.58 0.46 -11.55
N ASP A 120 11.57 -0.71 -10.84
CA ASP A 120 12.58 -1.76 -11.01
C ASP A 120 12.36 -2.58 -12.27
N ILE A 121 11.13 -2.55 -12.82
CA ILE A 121 10.76 -3.37 -13.98
C ILE A 121 11.44 -2.85 -15.24
N ASN A 122 11.84 -1.58 -15.25
CA ASN A 122 12.26 -0.87 -16.45
C ASN A 122 13.67 -0.28 -16.29
N SER A 123 14.67 -1.03 -16.73
CA SER A 123 16.07 -0.54 -16.83
C SER A 123 16.21 0.67 -17.75
N ASP A 124 15.25 0.88 -18.66
CA ASP A 124 15.22 1.98 -19.62
C ASP A 124 14.52 3.26 -19.09
N LYS A 125 14.13 3.25 -17.81
CA LYS A 125 13.40 4.36 -17.17
C LYS A 125 12.14 4.79 -17.93
N THR A 126 11.39 3.82 -18.45
CA THR A 126 10.10 4.08 -19.12
C THR A 126 8.94 3.55 -18.28
N VAL A 127 7.81 4.26 -18.29
CA VAL A 127 6.55 3.83 -17.68
C VAL A 127 5.48 3.81 -18.77
N SER A 128 4.90 2.65 -19.02
CA SER A 128 3.89 2.49 -20.06
C SER A 128 2.67 3.39 -19.81
N ILE A 129 1.98 3.76 -20.86
CA ILE A 129 0.72 4.53 -20.77
C ILE A 129 -0.33 3.80 -19.92
N ASP A 130 -0.37 2.47 -19.98
CA ASP A 130 -1.28 1.68 -19.13
C ASP A 130 -0.95 1.85 -17.65
N HIS A 131 0.30 1.78 -17.24
CA HIS A 131 0.71 2.04 -15.88
C HIS A 131 0.44 3.50 -15.44
N GLN A 132 0.64 4.47 -16.32
CA GLN A 132 0.29 5.87 -16.04
C GLN A 132 -1.22 6.03 -15.78
N LYS A 133 -2.07 5.39 -16.61
CA LYS A 133 -3.54 5.35 -16.40
C LYS A 133 -3.91 4.63 -15.09
N GLN A 134 -3.20 3.56 -14.75
CA GLN A 134 -3.42 2.86 -13.48
C GLN A 134 -3.04 3.74 -12.28
N LEU A 135 -1.97 4.54 -12.37
CA LEU A 135 -1.58 5.50 -11.33
C LEU A 135 -2.71 6.51 -11.06
N VAL A 136 -3.25 7.12 -12.11
CA VAL A 136 -4.36 8.09 -11.96
C VAL A 136 -5.59 7.42 -11.33
N LYS A 137 -6.00 6.25 -11.82
CA LYS A 137 -7.10 5.48 -11.22
C LYS A 137 -6.84 5.08 -9.76
N LEU A 138 -5.58 4.86 -9.39
CA LEU A 138 -5.18 4.59 -8.03
C LEU A 138 -5.42 5.82 -7.16
N TYR A 139 -4.99 6.99 -7.61
CA TYR A 139 -5.22 8.27 -6.94
C TYR A 139 -6.71 8.60 -6.78
N ASP A 140 -7.51 8.41 -7.84
CA ASP A 140 -8.96 8.60 -7.78
C ASP A 140 -9.61 7.71 -6.69
N ARG A 141 -9.18 6.45 -6.58
CA ARG A 141 -9.67 5.55 -5.53
C ARG A 141 -9.25 5.99 -4.13
N MET A 142 -8.05 6.54 -3.96
CA MET A 142 -7.59 7.08 -2.68
C MET A 142 -8.37 8.33 -2.28
N ASP A 143 -8.61 9.23 -3.22
CA ASP A 143 -9.43 10.42 -3.01
C ASP A 143 -10.88 10.03 -2.66
N SER A 144 -11.45 9.02 -3.30
CA SER A 144 -12.84 8.56 -3.05
C SER A 144 -13.07 8.01 -1.64
N VAL A 145 -12.03 7.54 -0.95
CA VAL A 145 -12.11 7.10 0.46
C VAL A 145 -11.54 8.12 1.44
N GLY A 146 -11.25 9.32 0.97
CA GLY A 146 -10.81 10.45 1.80
C GLY A 146 -9.42 10.27 2.41
N ILE A 147 -8.48 9.63 1.72
CA ILE A 147 -7.12 9.42 2.21
C ILE A 147 -6.10 10.02 1.24
N PHE A 148 -5.32 10.99 1.71
CA PHE A 148 -4.19 11.57 1.00
C PHE A 148 -2.91 10.82 1.36
N HIS A 149 -2.15 10.33 0.36
CA HIS A 149 -0.91 9.59 0.59
C HIS A 149 0.21 10.46 1.17
N GLY A 150 0.43 11.60 0.56
CA GLY A 150 1.39 12.60 1.05
C GLY A 150 2.86 12.34 0.69
N ASP A 151 3.20 11.21 0.05
CA ASP A 151 4.53 10.93 -0.46
C ASP A 151 4.51 10.44 -1.91
N ALA A 152 4.83 11.33 -2.84
CA ALA A 152 4.89 11.06 -4.27
C ALA A 152 6.20 10.34 -4.69
N ASN A 153 6.81 9.56 -3.80
CA ASN A 153 8.00 8.78 -4.15
C ASN A 153 7.64 7.67 -5.15
N PRO A 154 8.28 7.62 -6.33
CA PRO A 154 8.08 6.56 -7.32
C PRO A 154 8.28 5.15 -6.76
N LEU A 155 9.16 4.96 -5.79
CA LEU A 155 9.41 3.66 -5.14
C LEU A 155 8.24 3.16 -4.28
N ASN A 156 7.23 3.99 -4.01
CA ASN A 156 6.03 3.59 -3.28
C ASN A 156 5.00 2.85 -4.15
N TYR A 157 5.34 2.51 -5.39
CA TYR A 157 4.41 1.83 -6.31
C TYR A 157 4.95 0.47 -6.71
N MET A 158 4.15 -0.56 -6.45
CA MET A 158 4.48 -1.96 -6.72
C MET A 158 3.37 -2.64 -7.52
N THR A 159 3.72 -3.70 -8.23
CA THR A 159 2.77 -4.52 -8.99
C THR A 159 2.48 -5.84 -8.29
N LYS A 160 1.28 -6.39 -8.56
CA LYS A 160 0.93 -7.80 -8.33
C LYS A 160 0.24 -8.30 -9.60
N GLY A 161 0.94 -9.12 -10.36
CA GLY A 161 0.55 -9.42 -11.75
C GLY A 161 0.52 -8.13 -12.59
N LYS A 162 -0.64 -7.85 -13.22
CA LYS A 162 -0.83 -6.65 -14.05
C LYS A 162 -1.39 -5.44 -13.28
N LYS A 163 -1.64 -5.56 -11.97
CA LYS A 163 -2.28 -4.51 -11.17
C LYS A 163 -1.24 -3.72 -10.39
N LEU A 164 -1.45 -2.40 -10.34
CA LEU A 164 -0.64 -1.48 -9.57
C LEU A 164 -1.24 -1.23 -8.19
N TYR A 165 -0.38 -1.12 -7.19
CA TYR A 165 -0.69 -0.85 -5.79
C TYR A 165 0.27 0.20 -5.24
N VAL A 166 -0.20 0.97 -4.25
CA VAL A 166 0.64 1.89 -3.47
C VAL A 166 0.99 1.27 -2.12
N ILE A 167 2.18 1.59 -1.62
CA ILE A 167 2.71 1.16 -0.32
C ILE A 167 3.22 2.36 0.47
N ASP A 168 3.51 2.13 1.75
CA ASP A 168 4.10 3.11 2.68
C ASP A 168 3.19 4.29 3.02
N PHE A 169 2.34 4.09 4.03
CA PHE A 169 1.36 5.07 4.50
C PHE A 169 1.85 5.91 5.68
N GLY A 170 3.15 5.91 5.96
CA GLY A 170 3.74 6.65 7.08
C GLY A 170 3.50 8.16 7.04
N MET A 171 3.34 8.74 5.84
CA MET A 171 3.02 10.15 5.63
C MET A 171 1.54 10.42 5.35
N SER A 172 0.72 9.38 5.27
CA SER A 172 -0.67 9.50 4.86
C SER A 172 -1.55 10.18 5.90
N LYS A 173 -2.58 10.88 5.41
CA LYS A 173 -3.52 11.68 6.21
C LYS A 173 -4.93 11.51 5.68
N GLU A 174 -5.91 11.75 6.54
CA GLU A 174 -7.29 11.94 6.09
C GLU A 174 -7.44 13.26 5.31
N ILE A 175 -8.22 13.22 4.24
CA ILE A 175 -8.61 14.41 3.49
C ILE A 175 -9.69 15.11 4.30
N THR A 176 -9.32 16.20 4.96
CA THR A 176 -10.23 17.03 5.79
C THR A 176 -10.47 18.36 5.09
N PRO A 177 -11.56 19.11 5.43
CA PRO A 177 -11.79 20.45 4.90
C PRO A 177 -10.60 21.41 5.10
N THR A 178 -9.87 21.25 6.19
CA THR A 178 -8.64 22.02 6.45
C THR A 178 -7.53 21.64 5.48
N LEU A 179 -7.36 20.34 5.20
CA LEU A 179 -6.35 19.90 4.25
C LEU A 179 -6.69 20.32 2.82
N THR A 180 -7.94 20.17 2.39
CA THR A 180 -8.37 20.59 1.04
C THR A 180 -8.19 22.09 0.83
N ARG A 181 -8.54 22.92 1.83
CA ARG A 181 -8.28 24.37 1.78
C ARG A 181 -6.79 24.68 1.66
N LYS A 182 -5.96 23.99 2.44
CA LYS A 182 -4.48 24.17 2.42
C LYS A 182 -3.87 23.78 1.07
N LEU A 183 -4.38 22.72 0.44
CA LEU A 183 -3.84 22.18 -0.82
C LEU A 183 -4.53 22.76 -2.06
N GLY A 184 -5.62 23.53 -1.88
CA GLY A 184 -6.36 24.13 -2.99
C GLY A 184 -7.12 23.12 -3.87
N THR A 185 -7.36 21.89 -3.36
CA THR A 185 -8.05 20.84 -4.11
C THR A 185 -8.72 19.85 -3.18
N ASP A 186 -9.87 19.31 -3.60
CA ASP A 186 -10.61 18.24 -2.93
C ASP A 186 -10.16 16.83 -3.38
N THR A 187 -9.35 16.75 -4.42
CA THR A 187 -8.75 15.52 -4.96
C THR A 187 -7.22 15.58 -4.91
N PRO A 188 -6.61 15.63 -3.71
CA PRO A 188 -5.19 15.90 -3.56
C PRO A 188 -4.27 14.78 -4.08
N ASN A 189 -4.74 13.52 -4.10
CA ASN A 189 -3.93 12.48 -4.74
C ASN A 189 -3.91 12.68 -6.25
N ARG A 190 -5.07 12.92 -6.86
CA ARG A 190 -5.15 13.14 -8.30
C ARG A 190 -4.29 14.33 -8.76
N HIS A 191 -4.30 15.43 -8.03
CA HIS A 191 -3.57 16.64 -8.42
C HIS A 191 -2.15 16.68 -7.87
N ILE A 192 -2.00 16.72 -6.54
CA ILE A 192 -0.69 16.94 -5.88
C ILE A 192 0.23 15.74 -6.04
N MET A 193 -0.31 14.50 -5.87
CA MET A 193 0.53 13.31 -6.04
C MET A 193 0.93 13.10 -7.50
N THR A 194 0.03 13.38 -8.46
CA THR A 194 0.38 13.32 -9.90
C THR A 194 1.48 14.30 -10.23
N LEU A 195 1.37 15.54 -9.78
CA LEU A 195 2.39 16.55 -9.98
C LEU A 195 3.73 16.16 -9.34
N GLY A 196 3.71 15.77 -8.07
CA GLY A 196 4.90 15.31 -7.36
C GLY A 196 5.55 14.10 -8.04
N MET A 197 4.77 13.17 -8.57
CA MET A 197 5.25 12.02 -9.34
C MET A 197 6.00 12.47 -10.60
N ILE A 198 5.42 13.37 -11.40
CA ILE A 198 6.05 13.88 -12.63
C ILE A 198 7.38 14.55 -12.30
N LEU A 199 7.39 15.44 -11.30
CA LEU A 199 8.61 16.15 -10.91
C LEU A 199 9.72 15.21 -10.45
N LYS A 200 9.37 14.20 -9.64
CA LYS A 200 10.33 13.17 -9.20
C LYS A 200 10.82 12.31 -10.36
N MET A 201 9.94 11.90 -11.28
CA MET A 201 10.33 11.15 -12.47
C MET A 201 11.29 11.95 -13.36
N LYS A 202 11.00 13.25 -13.60
CA LYS A 202 11.94 14.16 -14.30
C LYS A 202 13.29 14.21 -13.61
N ALA A 203 13.32 14.43 -12.30
CA ALA A 203 14.55 14.49 -11.51
C ALA A 203 15.35 13.17 -11.53
N MET A 204 14.68 12.02 -11.66
CA MET A 204 15.29 10.70 -11.79
C MET A 204 15.74 10.37 -13.24
N GLY A 205 15.52 11.27 -14.18
CA GLY A 205 15.92 11.10 -15.59
C GLY A 205 15.01 10.19 -16.41
N PHE A 206 13.71 10.06 -16.01
CA PHE A 206 12.73 9.37 -16.85
C PHE A 206 12.42 10.19 -18.10
N THR A 207 12.19 9.49 -19.22
CA THR A 207 11.80 10.13 -20.47
C THR A 207 10.41 10.76 -20.38
N SER A 208 10.12 11.78 -21.17
CA SER A 208 8.82 12.46 -21.20
C SER A 208 7.65 11.50 -21.53
N SER A 209 7.90 10.45 -22.31
CA SER A 209 6.91 9.41 -22.59
C SER A 209 6.42 8.70 -21.30
N SER A 210 7.25 8.62 -20.27
CA SER A 210 6.94 7.95 -18.99
C SER A 210 5.92 8.69 -18.15
N TYR A 211 5.67 9.97 -18.40
CA TYR A 211 4.67 10.78 -17.69
C TYR A 211 3.74 11.58 -18.63
N LYS A 212 3.78 11.30 -19.92
CA LYS A 212 2.97 11.99 -20.93
C LYS A 212 1.47 12.00 -20.58
N TYR A 213 0.93 10.87 -20.15
CA TYR A 213 -0.47 10.78 -19.76
C TYR A 213 -0.72 11.49 -18.40
N LEU A 214 0.22 11.41 -17.47
CA LEU A 214 0.09 12.08 -16.17
C LEU A 214 -0.02 13.61 -16.35
N VAL A 215 0.73 14.18 -17.28
CA VAL A 215 0.66 15.61 -17.61
C VAL A 215 -0.75 16.01 -18.04
N THR A 216 -1.48 15.17 -18.78
CA THR A 216 -2.84 15.51 -19.23
C THR A 216 -3.86 15.65 -18.10
N VAL A 217 -3.56 15.11 -16.92
CA VAL A 217 -4.44 15.14 -15.73
C VAL A 217 -4.27 16.43 -14.91
N ILE A 218 -3.14 17.13 -15.09
CA ILE A 218 -2.85 18.38 -14.37
C ILE A 218 -3.53 19.56 -15.10
N PRO A 219 -4.11 20.53 -14.38
CA PRO A 219 -4.66 21.75 -14.95
C PRO A 219 -3.66 22.51 -15.85
N ILE A 220 -4.13 23.12 -16.93
CA ILE A 220 -3.29 23.77 -17.94
C ILE A 220 -2.39 24.84 -17.33
N GLU A 221 -2.94 25.67 -16.46
CA GLU A 221 -2.20 26.77 -15.81
C GLU A 221 -1.02 26.25 -14.98
N GLN A 222 -1.17 25.06 -14.37
CA GLN A 222 -0.09 24.43 -13.62
C GLN A 222 0.97 23.79 -14.53
N ARG A 223 0.57 23.30 -15.71
CA ARG A 223 1.53 22.74 -16.69
C ARG A 223 2.46 23.84 -17.20
N GLU A 224 1.87 24.96 -17.64
CA GLU A 224 2.62 26.10 -18.17
C GLU A 224 3.60 26.68 -17.14
N SER A 225 3.16 26.83 -15.89
CA SER A 225 4.03 27.35 -14.79
C SER A 225 5.22 26.45 -14.46
N LEU A 226 5.16 25.17 -14.80
CA LEU A 226 6.17 24.14 -14.50
C LEU A 226 6.96 23.68 -15.74
N GLY A 227 6.71 24.27 -16.88
CA GLY A 227 7.32 23.88 -18.15
C GLY A 227 7.04 22.42 -18.53
N LEU A 228 5.76 21.97 -18.36
CA LEU A 228 5.30 20.60 -18.64
C LEU A 228 4.49 20.56 -19.94
#